data_98e6e9601ea94a5f8170bfd7593a7dd1
#
_entry.id   98e6e9601ea94a5f8170bfd7593a7dd1
#
_cell.length_a   1.000
_cell.length_b   1.000
_cell.length_c   1.000
_cell.angle_alpha   90.00
_cell.angle_beta   90.00
_cell.angle_gamma   90.00
#
_symmetry.space_group_name_H-M   'P 1'
#
loop_
_entity.id
_entity.type
_entity.pdbx_description
1 polymer ?
#
loop_
_entity_poly.entity_id
_entity_poly.type
_entity_poly.pdbx_seq_one_letter_code
_entity_poly.pdbx_strand_id
1 'polypeptide(L)'
;CIQILFLSLIYFQSFASNELDLGTYIVKTNTGYELIRNGENYFVKGAGGYQYLNQLKDIGGNSIRTWGVDNAKQILDDAHKLGITVCLGLWVGHERHGFNYDDEYAVEGQLESFKKIINEFKDHPALLMWAVGNEMDLFYKNFKVWNAVEDIAAMIKSIDKKHPIMTV
;
A
#
# COMPACT_ATOMS: atom_id res chain seq x y z
N CYS A 1 19.71 -57.42 -37.25
CA CYS A 1 18.72 -56.77 -36.36
C CYS A 1 19.27 -55.41 -35.92
N ILE A 2 18.69 -54.33 -36.48
CA ILE A 2 19.03 -52.95 -36.10
C ILE A 2 17.96 -52.49 -35.13
N GLN A 3 18.34 -52.21 -33.91
CA GLN A 3 17.45 -51.73 -32.86
C GLN A 3 17.52 -50.19 -32.87
N ILE A 4 16.44 -49.55 -33.33
CA ILE A 4 16.32 -48.10 -33.35
C ILE A 4 15.79 -47.65 -31.99
N LEU A 5 16.66 -46.94 -31.23
CA LEU A 5 16.29 -46.33 -29.95
C LEU A 5 15.61 -44.98 -30.23
N PHE A 6 14.29 -44.90 -29.99
CA PHE A 6 13.58 -43.64 -30.01
C PHE A 6 13.84 -42.89 -28.68
N LEU A 7 14.67 -41.85 -28.73
CA LEU A 7 14.80 -40.89 -27.63
C LEU A 7 13.68 -39.86 -27.78
N SER A 8 12.62 -39.97 -26.95
CA SER A 8 11.61 -38.93 -26.83
C SER A 8 12.15 -37.80 -25.97
N LEU A 9 12.54 -36.69 -26.59
CA LEU A 9 12.80 -35.43 -25.90
C LEU A 9 11.46 -34.88 -25.39
N ILE A 10 11.23 -34.96 -24.07
CA ILE A 10 10.14 -34.25 -23.41
C ILE A 10 10.60 -32.83 -23.23
N TYR A 11 10.13 -31.91 -24.06
CA TYR A 11 10.26 -30.49 -23.85
C TYR A 11 9.35 -30.09 -22.69
N PHE A 12 9.93 -29.86 -21.49
CA PHE A 12 9.27 -29.11 -20.45
C PHE A 12 9.25 -27.64 -20.89
N GLN A 13 8.15 -27.20 -21.49
CA GLN A 13 7.85 -25.78 -21.58
C GLN A 13 7.50 -25.30 -20.17
N SER A 14 8.45 -24.62 -19.55
CA SER A 14 8.18 -23.78 -18.38
C SER A 14 7.24 -22.66 -18.84
N PHE A 15 5.95 -22.82 -18.61
CA PHE A 15 5.03 -21.70 -18.61
C PHE A 15 5.44 -20.82 -17.41
N ALA A 16 6.18 -19.75 -17.68
CA ALA A 16 6.22 -18.63 -16.77
C ALA A 16 4.77 -18.15 -16.64
N SER A 17 4.13 -18.46 -15.51
CA SER A 17 2.88 -17.83 -15.15
C SER A 17 3.20 -16.33 -15.04
N ASN A 18 2.76 -15.53 -16.02
CA ASN A 18 2.58 -14.12 -15.79
C ASN A 18 1.53 -14.03 -14.68
N GLU A 19 1.97 -13.97 -13.42
CA GLU A 19 1.11 -13.53 -12.34
C GLU A 19 0.64 -12.13 -12.74
N LEU A 20 -0.62 -12.05 -13.13
CA LEU A 20 -1.29 -10.77 -13.29
C LEU A 20 -1.23 -10.10 -11.91
N ASP A 21 -0.40 -9.08 -11.79
CA ASP A 21 -0.40 -8.21 -10.61
C ASP A 21 -1.74 -7.47 -10.57
N LEU A 22 -2.71 -8.13 -9.95
CA LEU A 22 -4.08 -7.62 -9.83
C LEU A 22 -4.18 -6.52 -8.76
N GLY A 23 -3.08 -6.28 -8.02
CA GLY A 23 -3.04 -5.30 -6.96
C GLY A 23 -3.94 -5.66 -5.77
N THR A 24 -4.36 -4.62 -5.06
CA THR A 24 -5.28 -4.72 -3.91
C THR A 24 -6.53 -3.88 -4.21
N TYR A 25 -7.72 -4.42 -3.96
CA TYR A 25 -8.97 -3.69 -4.17
C TYR A 25 -10.07 -4.17 -3.22
N ILE A 26 -11.13 -3.38 -3.10
CA ILE A 26 -12.26 -3.67 -2.23
C ILE A 26 -13.44 -4.09 -3.10
N VAL A 27 -14.06 -5.22 -2.73
CA VAL A 27 -15.27 -5.74 -3.36
C VAL A 27 -16.44 -5.61 -2.39
N LYS A 28 -17.57 -5.09 -2.90
CA LYS A 28 -18.83 -5.11 -2.17
C LYS A 28 -19.49 -6.48 -2.35
N THR A 29 -19.83 -7.12 -1.25
CA THR A 29 -20.55 -8.40 -1.20
C THR A 29 -21.97 -8.20 -0.65
N ASN A 30 -22.74 -9.26 -0.61
CA ASN A 30 -24.09 -9.21 0.00
C ASN A 30 -24.05 -9.00 1.52
N THR A 31 -22.92 -9.27 2.17
CA THR A 31 -22.76 -9.20 3.63
C THR A 31 -21.83 -8.07 4.08
N GLY A 32 -21.25 -7.29 3.16
CA GLY A 32 -20.36 -6.19 3.49
C GLY A 32 -19.32 -5.91 2.42
N TYR A 33 -18.09 -5.74 2.84
CA TYR A 33 -16.95 -5.46 1.96
C TYR A 33 -15.81 -6.43 2.25
N GLU A 34 -15.13 -6.85 1.21
CA GLU A 34 -13.96 -7.73 1.28
C GLU A 34 -12.75 -7.05 0.63
N LEU A 35 -11.60 -7.19 1.27
CA LEU A 35 -10.33 -6.77 0.70
C LEU A 35 -9.78 -7.93 -0.12
N ILE A 36 -9.51 -7.69 -1.38
CA ILE A 36 -8.92 -8.66 -2.30
C ILE A 36 -7.48 -8.22 -2.58
N ARG A 37 -6.55 -9.17 -2.53
CA ARG A 37 -5.16 -8.97 -2.91
C ARG A 37 -4.74 -10.08 -3.86
N ASN A 38 -4.21 -9.69 -5.03
CA ASN A 38 -3.80 -10.64 -6.08
C ASN A 38 -4.90 -11.67 -6.44
N GLY A 39 -6.17 -11.23 -6.39
CA GLY A 39 -7.32 -12.07 -6.73
C GLY A 39 -7.87 -12.93 -5.60
N GLU A 40 -7.26 -12.92 -4.40
CA GLU A 40 -7.69 -13.70 -3.25
C GLU A 40 -8.18 -12.82 -2.10
N ASN A 41 -9.10 -13.35 -1.29
CA ASN A 41 -9.55 -12.68 -0.07
C ASN A 41 -8.38 -12.46 0.89
N TYR A 42 -8.18 -11.21 1.29
CA TYR A 42 -7.10 -10.83 2.18
C TYR A 42 -7.63 -10.31 3.51
N PHE A 43 -7.53 -11.13 4.55
CA PHE A 43 -7.88 -10.72 5.91
C PHE A 43 -6.67 -10.14 6.62
N VAL A 44 -6.72 -8.84 6.97
CA VAL A 44 -5.63 -8.14 7.65
C VAL A 44 -5.50 -8.60 9.10
N LYS A 45 -4.35 -9.17 9.45
CA LYS A 45 -3.90 -9.48 10.82
C LYS A 45 -2.68 -8.61 11.10
N GLY A 46 -2.92 -7.36 11.48
CA GLY A 46 -1.89 -6.34 11.46
C GLY A 46 -1.55 -5.73 12.80
N ALA A 47 -0.43 -4.99 12.80
CA ALA A 47 0.00 -4.16 13.92
C ALA A 47 0.40 -2.76 13.42
N GLY A 48 0.33 -1.75 14.30
CA GLY A 48 0.88 -0.43 14.05
C GLY A 48 2.39 -0.39 14.33
N GLY A 49 3.14 0.29 13.46
CA GLY A 49 4.59 0.38 13.53
C GLY A 49 5.31 -0.61 12.63
N TYR A 50 6.63 -0.58 12.67
CA TYR A 50 7.48 -1.37 11.78
C TYR A 50 8.61 -2.13 12.52
N GLN A 51 8.56 -2.13 13.83
CA GLN A 51 9.49 -2.91 14.66
C GLN A 51 8.95 -4.32 14.87
N TYR A 52 9.85 -5.26 15.19
CA TYR A 52 9.48 -6.63 15.58
C TYR A 52 8.72 -7.42 14.50
N LEU A 53 9.03 -7.21 13.22
CA LEU A 53 8.35 -7.87 12.10
C LEU A 53 8.44 -9.41 12.18
N ASN A 54 9.55 -9.96 12.64
CA ASN A 54 9.69 -11.41 12.84
C ASN A 54 8.68 -11.93 13.88
N GLN A 55 8.58 -11.27 15.03
CA GLN A 55 7.62 -11.64 16.07
C GLN A 55 6.18 -11.53 15.57
N LEU A 56 5.86 -10.47 14.81
CA LEU A 56 4.55 -10.35 14.18
C LEU A 56 4.26 -11.53 13.24
N LYS A 57 5.24 -11.91 12.44
CA LYS A 57 5.13 -13.07 11.54
C LYS A 57 4.94 -14.36 12.31
N ASP A 58 5.71 -14.60 13.37
CA ASP A 58 5.68 -15.81 14.18
C ASP A 58 4.32 -16.05 14.84
N ILE A 59 3.60 -14.97 15.20
CA ILE A 59 2.24 -15.05 15.75
C ILE A 59 1.14 -15.04 14.68
N GLY A 60 1.52 -15.14 13.40
CA GLY A 60 0.58 -15.22 12.28
C GLY A 60 0.08 -13.88 11.76
N GLY A 61 0.74 -12.78 12.11
CA GLY A 61 0.50 -11.46 11.51
C GLY A 61 0.94 -11.39 10.05
N ASN A 62 0.26 -10.59 9.26
CA ASN A 62 0.49 -10.48 7.82
C ASN A 62 0.56 -9.03 7.30
N SER A 63 0.35 -8.04 8.16
CA SER A 63 0.31 -6.65 7.74
C SER A 63 0.83 -5.71 8.83
N ILE A 64 1.41 -4.60 8.42
CA ILE A 64 1.70 -3.46 9.30
C ILE A 64 1.11 -2.17 8.76
N ARG A 65 0.96 -1.18 9.63
CA ARG A 65 0.66 0.20 9.27
C ARG A 65 1.75 1.13 9.76
N THR A 66 2.21 2.04 8.91
CA THR A 66 3.04 3.19 9.28
C THR A 66 2.20 4.46 9.36
N TRP A 67 2.71 5.50 10.03
CA TRP A 67 2.05 6.82 10.08
C TRP A 67 2.65 7.79 9.07
N GLY A 68 3.87 7.54 8.65
CA GLY A 68 4.61 8.34 7.69
C GLY A 68 5.50 7.47 6.82
N VAL A 69 6.37 8.13 6.07
CA VAL A 69 7.23 7.51 5.04
C VAL A 69 8.71 7.47 5.43
N ASP A 70 9.03 7.82 6.66
CA ASP A 70 10.41 7.73 7.13
C ASP A 70 10.91 6.28 7.01
N ASN A 71 12.02 6.11 6.31
CA ASN A 71 12.59 4.80 5.98
C ASN A 71 11.63 3.87 5.20
N ALA A 72 10.65 4.40 4.46
CA ALA A 72 9.62 3.61 3.78
C ALA A 72 10.22 2.50 2.91
N LYS A 73 11.27 2.81 2.14
CA LYS A 73 11.92 1.80 1.30
C LYS A 73 12.42 0.60 2.12
N GLN A 74 13.14 0.85 3.21
CA GLN A 74 13.67 -0.22 4.07
C GLN A 74 12.53 -1.01 4.74
N ILE A 75 11.50 -0.32 5.21
CA ILE A 75 10.33 -0.94 5.85
C ILE A 75 9.60 -1.85 4.86
N LEU A 76 9.36 -1.38 3.64
CA LEU A 76 8.71 -2.15 2.59
C LEU A 76 9.55 -3.37 2.19
N ASP A 77 10.87 -3.20 1.99
CA ASP A 77 11.78 -4.28 1.64
C ASP A 77 11.81 -5.37 2.73
N ASP A 78 11.89 -4.99 4.00
CA ASP A 78 11.95 -5.93 5.12
C ASP A 78 10.62 -6.64 5.35
N ALA A 79 9.50 -5.92 5.21
CA ALA A 79 8.17 -6.52 5.25
C ALA A 79 7.99 -7.52 4.10
N HIS A 80 8.42 -7.18 2.89
CA HIS A 80 8.33 -8.06 1.73
C HIS A 80 9.08 -9.38 1.95
N LYS A 81 10.31 -9.34 2.46
CA LYS A 81 11.11 -10.55 2.77
C LYS A 81 10.38 -11.53 3.71
N LEU A 82 9.52 -11.00 4.58
CA LEU A 82 8.76 -11.79 5.55
C LEU A 82 7.34 -12.13 5.05
N GLY A 83 6.96 -11.68 3.84
CA GLY A 83 5.59 -11.84 3.33
C GLY A 83 4.56 -11.02 4.12
N ILE A 84 4.99 -9.90 4.71
CA ILE A 84 4.15 -8.95 5.43
C ILE A 84 3.82 -7.80 4.48
N THR A 85 2.56 -7.36 4.45
CA THR A 85 2.14 -6.19 3.69
C THR A 85 2.22 -4.91 4.51
N VAL A 86 2.24 -3.77 3.83
CA VAL A 86 2.33 -2.47 4.46
C VAL A 86 1.18 -1.58 4.01
N CYS A 87 0.38 -1.11 4.97
CA CYS A 87 -0.46 0.06 4.82
C CYS A 87 0.44 1.29 5.06
N LEU A 88 0.87 1.94 3.97
CA LEU A 88 1.85 3.01 4.04
C LEU A 88 1.18 4.35 4.35
N GLY A 89 1.53 4.94 5.48
CA GLY A 89 1.00 6.21 5.95
C GLY A 89 1.62 7.41 5.24
N LEU A 90 0.78 8.37 4.90
CA LEU A 90 1.17 9.70 4.45
C LEU A 90 0.83 10.69 5.57
N TRP A 91 1.84 11.24 6.21
CA TRP A 91 1.64 12.18 7.32
C TRP A 91 1.17 13.53 6.81
N VAL A 92 -0.14 13.72 6.72
CA VAL A 92 -0.76 14.99 6.34
C VAL A 92 -0.59 16.00 7.47
N GLY A 93 -0.22 17.22 7.15
CA GLY A 93 0.07 18.26 8.10
C GLY A 93 -1.12 18.60 9.01
N HIS A 94 -0.89 18.63 10.33
CA HIS A 94 -1.92 18.96 11.30
C HIS A 94 -1.87 20.44 11.69
N GLU A 95 -3.01 21.11 11.78
CA GLU A 95 -3.10 22.48 12.31
C GLU A 95 -2.56 22.55 13.74
N ARG A 96 -2.82 21.53 14.57
CA ARG A 96 -2.27 21.44 15.95
C ARG A 96 -0.75 21.41 16.01
N HIS A 97 -0.08 21.10 14.89
CA HIS A 97 1.37 21.11 14.75
C HIS A 97 1.87 22.28 13.90
N GLY A 98 0.99 23.24 13.62
CA GLY A 98 1.36 24.50 12.94
C GLY A 98 1.18 24.48 11.43
N PHE A 99 0.59 23.43 10.83
CA PHE A 99 0.29 23.44 9.39
C PHE A 99 -0.87 24.41 9.12
N ASN A 100 -0.69 25.28 8.13
CA ASN A 100 -1.69 26.30 7.77
C ASN A 100 -2.34 25.95 6.43
N TYR A 101 -3.61 25.57 6.45
CA TYR A 101 -4.39 25.25 5.25
C TYR A 101 -4.87 26.48 4.45
N ASP A 102 -4.63 27.70 4.93
CA ASP A 102 -4.81 28.94 4.17
C ASP A 102 -3.56 29.33 3.38
N ASP A 103 -2.43 28.67 3.65
CA ASP A 103 -1.20 28.82 2.88
C ASP A 103 -1.22 27.84 1.68
N GLU A 104 -1.64 28.36 0.53
CA GLU A 104 -1.74 27.55 -0.72
C GLU A 104 -0.40 26.94 -1.14
N TYR A 105 0.72 27.65 -0.89
CA TYR A 105 2.05 27.11 -1.21
C TYR A 105 2.43 25.92 -0.32
N ALA A 106 2.08 25.97 0.96
CA ALA A 106 2.31 24.85 1.87
C ALA A 106 1.46 23.63 1.49
N VAL A 107 0.19 23.85 1.14
CA VAL A 107 -0.75 22.79 0.71
C VAL A 107 -0.28 22.14 -0.60
N GLU A 108 0.07 22.95 -1.60
CA GLU A 108 0.59 22.45 -2.88
C GLU A 108 1.95 21.73 -2.70
N GLY A 109 2.85 22.28 -1.91
CA GLY A 109 4.13 21.65 -1.58
C GLY A 109 3.97 20.28 -0.92
N GLN A 110 3.00 20.13 -0.02
CA GLN A 110 2.64 18.86 0.60
C GLN A 110 2.14 17.87 -0.47
N LEU A 111 1.23 18.29 -1.33
CA LEU A 111 0.67 17.46 -2.41
C LEU A 111 1.75 16.96 -3.35
N GLU A 112 2.65 17.83 -3.81
CA GLU A 112 3.77 17.46 -4.69
C GLU A 112 4.79 16.54 -3.99
N SER A 113 4.98 16.69 -2.68
CA SER A 113 5.81 15.76 -1.92
C SER A 113 5.22 14.35 -1.90
N PHE A 114 3.92 14.22 -1.65
CA PHE A 114 3.23 12.93 -1.68
C PHE A 114 3.21 12.33 -3.07
N LYS A 115 3.05 13.11 -4.11
CA LYS A 115 3.12 12.64 -5.49
C LYS A 115 4.45 11.95 -5.82
N LYS A 116 5.56 12.46 -5.31
CA LYS A 116 6.88 11.81 -5.45
C LYS A 116 6.91 10.46 -4.74
N ILE A 117 6.41 10.42 -3.50
CA ILE A 117 6.33 9.20 -2.69
C ILE A 117 5.45 8.13 -3.35
N ILE A 118 4.29 8.51 -3.88
CA ILE A 118 3.41 7.59 -4.59
C ILE A 118 4.10 6.99 -5.82
N ASN A 119 4.75 7.82 -6.64
CA ASN A 119 5.48 7.33 -7.81
C ASN A 119 6.64 6.41 -7.44
N GLU A 120 7.28 6.62 -6.30
CA GLU A 120 8.40 5.79 -5.84
C GLU A 120 7.93 4.41 -5.37
N PHE A 121 6.81 4.33 -4.64
CA PHE A 121 6.43 3.10 -3.93
C PHE A 121 5.21 2.38 -4.48
N LYS A 122 4.45 2.94 -5.41
CA LYS A 122 3.20 2.35 -5.94
C LYS A 122 3.33 0.95 -6.54
N ASP A 123 4.51 0.58 -7.00
CA ASP A 123 4.78 -0.73 -7.59
C ASP A 123 5.52 -1.67 -6.62
N HIS A 124 5.67 -1.28 -5.35
CA HIS A 124 6.38 -2.11 -4.38
C HIS A 124 5.52 -3.31 -3.94
N PRO A 125 6.04 -4.55 -4.01
CA PRO A 125 5.24 -5.76 -3.79
C PRO A 125 4.67 -5.91 -2.37
N ALA A 126 5.25 -5.23 -1.37
CA ALA A 126 4.70 -5.22 -0.01
C ALA A 126 3.59 -4.19 0.20
N LEU A 127 3.41 -3.23 -0.72
CA LEU A 127 2.36 -2.23 -0.55
C LEU A 127 0.98 -2.87 -0.58
N LEU A 128 0.17 -2.58 0.43
CA LEU A 128 -1.21 -3.05 0.54
C LEU A 128 -2.20 -1.93 0.17
N MET A 129 -1.99 -0.78 0.76
CA MET A 129 -2.85 0.40 0.59
C MET A 129 -2.15 1.67 1.10
N TRP A 130 -2.73 2.81 0.77
CA TRP A 130 -2.30 4.13 1.25
C TRP A 130 -3.18 4.60 2.40
N ALA A 131 -2.57 5.09 3.48
CA ALA A 131 -3.29 5.74 4.59
C ALA A 131 -3.02 7.24 4.56
N VAL A 132 -4.03 8.04 4.20
CA VAL A 132 -3.93 9.49 4.08
C VAL A 132 -4.28 10.14 5.41
N GLY A 133 -3.28 10.74 6.04
CA GLY A 133 -3.40 11.38 7.33
C GLY A 133 -3.44 10.39 8.50
N ASN A 134 -3.49 10.95 9.68
CA ASN A 134 -3.74 10.24 10.94
C ASN A 134 -4.45 11.20 11.89
N GLU A 135 -5.64 10.82 12.36
CA GLU A 135 -6.43 11.62 13.30
C GLU A 135 -6.64 13.08 12.81
N MET A 136 -6.98 13.25 11.54
CA MET A 136 -7.16 14.57 10.92
C MET A 136 -8.37 15.31 11.47
N ASP A 137 -9.30 14.59 12.11
CA ASP A 137 -10.49 15.12 12.79
C ASP A 137 -10.17 15.69 14.18
N LEU A 138 -8.99 15.42 14.74
CA LEU A 138 -8.62 15.90 16.05
C LEU A 138 -8.10 17.34 16.01
N PHE A 139 -8.87 18.25 16.65
CA PHE A 139 -8.50 19.65 16.89
C PHE A 139 -8.29 20.51 15.63
N TYR A 140 -8.85 20.08 14.46
CA TYR A 140 -8.85 20.97 13.30
C TYR A 140 -9.85 22.13 13.50
N LYS A 141 -9.56 23.26 12.88
CA LYS A 141 -10.40 24.46 12.87
C LYS A 141 -10.77 24.87 11.45
N ASN A 142 -9.89 24.59 10.50
CA ASN A 142 -10.05 24.95 9.10
C ASN A 142 -10.55 23.75 8.29
N PHE A 143 -11.76 23.83 7.75
CA PHE A 143 -12.35 22.79 6.91
C PHE A 143 -11.55 22.48 5.63
N LYS A 144 -10.65 23.37 5.20
CA LYS A 144 -9.75 23.12 4.05
C LYS A 144 -8.84 21.90 4.25
N VAL A 145 -8.65 21.42 5.48
CA VAL A 145 -7.97 20.15 5.74
C VAL A 145 -8.61 19.00 4.96
N TRP A 146 -9.93 18.95 4.89
CA TRP A 146 -10.66 17.90 4.19
C TRP A 146 -10.56 18.04 2.66
N ASN A 147 -10.50 19.28 2.15
CA ASN A 147 -10.22 19.50 0.73
C ASN A 147 -8.82 18.96 0.38
N ALA A 148 -7.82 19.24 1.24
CA ALA A 148 -6.46 18.72 1.03
C ALA A 148 -6.41 17.18 1.09
N VAL A 149 -7.15 16.54 2.01
CA VAL A 149 -7.26 15.08 2.07
C VAL A 149 -7.90 14.52 0.78
N GLU A 150 -8.95 15.16 0.27
CA GLU A 150 -9.60 14.79 -0.98
C GLU A 150 -8.68 14.95 -2.19
N ASP A 151 -7.97 16.09 -2.28
CA ASP A 151 -7.01 16.35 -3.35
C ASP A 151 -5.85 15.32 -3.35
N ILE A 152 -5.34 14.97 -2.18
CA ILE A 152 -4.33 13.92 -2.03
C ILE A 152 -4.90 12.57 -2.50
N ALA A 153 -6.11 12.20 -2.08
CA ALA A 153 -6.73 10.94 -2.49
C ALA A 153 -6.98 10.91 -4.00
N ALA A 154 -7.45 12.00 -4.59
CA ALA A 154 -7.64 12.13 -6.04
C ALA A 154 -6.31 12.02 -6.79
N MET A 155 -5.26 12.67 -6.31
CA MET A 155 -3.92 12.58 -6.87
C MET A 155 -3.39 11.14 -6.82
N ILE A 156 -3.52 10.45 -5.67
CA ILE A 156 -3.11 9.05 -5.55
C ILE A 156 -3.85 8.21 -6.58
N LYS A 157 -5.18 8.33 -6.67
CA LYS A 157 -6.01 7.58 -7.63
C LYS A 157 -5.68 7.89 -9.09
N SER A 158 -5.15 9.07 -9.40
CA SER A 158 -4.69 9.39 -10.75
C SER A 158 -3.43 8.61 -11.15
N ILE A 159 -2.55 8.32 -10.18
CA ILE A 159 -1.23 7.70 -10.37
C ILE A 159 -1.26 6.19 -10.11
N ASP A 160 -1.90 5.78 -9.02
CA ASP A 160 -1.97 4.39 -8.57
C ASP A 160 -3.41 3.87 -8.66
N LYS A 161 -3.61 2.92 -9.59
CA LYS A 161 -4.90 2.23 -9.80
C LYS A 161 -4.99 0.88 -9.08
N LYS A 162 -3.87 0.43 -8.49
CA LYS A 162 -3.72 -0.92 -7.93
C LYS A 162 -4.02 -0.99 -6.44
N HIS A 163 -4.01 0.13 -5.73
CA HIS A 163 -4.12 0.12 -4.28
C HIS A 163 -5.28 0.99 -3.77
N PRO A 164 -6.02 0.53 -2.76
CA PRO A 164 -7.03 1.34 -2.10
C PRO A 164 -6.40 2.43 -1.25
N ILE A 165 -7.23 3.42 -0.92
CA ILE A 165 -6.87 4.55 -0.06
C ILE A 165 -7.81 4.52 1.14
N MET A 166 -7.29 4.80 2.32
CA MET A 166 -8.07 5.03 3.52
C MET A 166 -7.63 6.32 4.21
N THR A 167 -8.51 6.91 4.98
CA THR A 167 -8.18 7.93 6.00
C THR A 167 -8.20 7.28 7.39
N VAL A 168 -7.50 7.84 8.35
CA VAL A 168 -7.35 7.27 9.69
C VAL A 168 -7.45 8.37 10.74
#